data_4c2928cd7aa43e96f96bbf2f8ee49f7a
#
_entry.id   4c2928cd7aa43e96f96bbf2f8ee49f7a
#
_cell.length_a   1.000
_cell.length_b   1.000
_cell.length_c   1.000
_cell.angle_alpha   90.00
_cell.angle_beta   90.00
_cell.angle_gamma   90.00
#
_symmetry.space_group_name_H-M   'P 1'
#
loop_
_entity.id
_entity.type
_entity.pdbx_description
1 polymer ?
#
loop_
_entity_poly.entity_id
_entity_poly.type
_entity_poly.pdbx_seq_one_letter_code
_entity_poly.pdbx_strand_id
1 'polypeptide(L)'
;MQFEQRKDERFDDIGRVDTPELCVFPGVLVDISMLGCRIRFPASISVDMDSDIDLKITSPRKGTMQSFSLIGHPKWIKEENGSTEVGFRFLRSPGSRLLYKYIEKLAMAAAEYEEEEMYSLCVTV
;
A
#
# COMPACT_ATOMS: atom_id res chain seq x y z
N MET A 1 -11.78 12.65 19.30
CA MET A 1 -12.53 11.83 18.34
C MET A 1 -11.78 10.54 18.07
N GLN A 2 -12.37 9.44 18.42
CA GLN A 2 -11.72 8.16 18.20
C GLN A 2 -11.94 7.75 16.76
N PHE A 3 -10.85 7.57 16.04
CA PHE A 3 -10.88 7.08 14.68
C PHE A 3 -10.74 5.57 14.72
N GLU A 4 -11.85 4.86 14.57
CA GLU A 4 -11.81 3.42 14.48
C GLU A 4 -11.53 3.01 13.05
N GLN A 5 -10.34 2.47 12.85
CA GLN A 5 -9.91 1.97 11.57
C GLN A 5 -10.15 0.48 11.49
N ARG A 6 -10.87 0.02 10.49
CA ARG A 6 -11.00 -1.40 10.23
C ARG A 6 -9.67 -1.94 9.71
N LYS A 7 -9.26 -3.11 10.20
CA LYS A 7 -7.99 -3.72 9.77
C LYS A 7 -7.99 -4.11 8.29
N ASP A 8 -9.15 -4.39 7.73
CA ASP A 8 -9.31 -4.79 6.33
C ASP A 8 -9.63 -3.63 5.39
N GLU A 9 -9.75 -2.42 5.92
CA GLU A 9 -10.02 -1.24 5.10
C GLU A 9 -8.81 -0.96 4.21
N ARG A 10 -9.06 -0.83 2.91
CA ARG A 10 -8.01 -0.64 1.91
C ARG A 10 -8.03 0.78 1.36
N PHE A 11 -6.83 1.29 1.12
CA PHE A 11 -6.64 2.64 0.59
C PHE A 11 -5.86 2.58 -0.70
N ASP A 12 -6.32 3.32 -1.69
CA ASP A 12 -5.60 3.50 -2.95
C ASP A 12 -4.50 4.53 -2.72
N ASP A 13 -3.29 4.16 -3.08
CA ASP A 13 -2.17 5.09 -3.01
C ASP A 13 -1.12 4.68 -4.03
N ILE A 14 -0.57 5.67 -4.72
CA ILE A 14 0.44 5.43 -5.73
C ILE A 14 1.80 5.50 -5.05
N GLY A 15 2.13 4.46 -4.32
CA GLY A 15 3.43 4.34 -3.68
C GLY A 15 4.39 3.52 -4.52
N ARG A 16 5.67 3.72 -4.26
CA ARG A 16 6.73 2.91 -4.86
C ARG A 16 7.08 1.77 -3.90
N VAL A 17 7.23 0.58 -4.43
CA VAL A 17 7.66 -0.58 -3.64
C VAL A 17 8.90 -1.18 -4.28
N ASP A 18 9.99 -1.17 -3.53
CA ASP A 18 11.24 -1.78 -3.96
C ASP A 18 11.36 -3.17 -3.31
N THR A 19 11.50 -4.17 -4.15
CA THR A 19 11.68 -5.55 -3.72
C THR A 19 12.64 -6.26 -4.68
N PRO A 20 13.95 -6.02 -4.52
CA PRO A 20 14.95 -6.54 -5.45
C PRO A 20 15.00 -8.07 -5.52
N GLU A 21 14.47 -8.76 -4.52
CA GLU A 21 14.36 -10.22 -4.54
C GLU A 21 13.39 -10.71 -5.62
N LEU A 22 12.40 -9.90 -5.99
CA LEU A 22 11.41 -10.27 -7.00
C LEU A 22 11.66 -9.61 -8.35
N CYS A 23 12.00 -8.34 -8.36
CA CYS A 23 12.10 -7.56 -9.58
C CYS A 23 13.13 -6.45 -9.40
N VAL A 24 13.96 -6.23 -10.42
CA VAL A 24 14.92 -5.13 -10.42
C VAL A 24 14.23 -3.77 -10.58
N PHE A 25 13.04 -3.77 -11.19
CA PHE A 25 12.26 -2.55 -11.35
C PHE A 25 11.35 -2.37 -10.13
N PRO A 26 11.13 -1.14 -9.68
CA PRO A 26 10.20 -0.90 -8.59
C PRO A 26 8.77 -1.25 -9.00
N GLY A 27 8.01 -1.74 -8.05
CA GLY A 27 6.58 -1.96 -8.22
C GLY A 27 5.78 -0.73 -7.84
N VAL A 28 4.54 -0.69 -8.28
CA VAL A 28 3.58 0.35 -7.93
C VAL A 28 2.60 -0.24 -6.93
N LEU A 29 2.43 0.47 -5.81
CA LEU A 29 1.43 0.10 -4.82
C LEU A 29 0.04 0.37 -5.38
N VAL A 30 -0.77 -0.66 -5.50
CA VAL A 30 -2.14 -0.54 -6.02
C VAL A 30 -3.08 -0.17 -4.88
N ASP A 31 -3.03 -0.92 -3.80
CA ASP A 31 -3.75 -0.59 -2.58
C ASP A 31 -3.04 -1.19 -1.36
N ILE A 32 -3.41 -0.70 -0.19
CA ILE A 32 -2.79 -1.11 1.07
C ILE A 32 -3.82 -1.08 2.21
N SER A 33 -3.69 -2.03 3.11
CA SER A 33 -4.45 -2.08 4.36
C SER A 33 -3.49 -2.46 5.50
N MET A 34 -4.01 -2.56 6.70
CA MET A 34 -3.21 -3.05 7.83
C MET A 34 -2.78 -4.51 7.66
N LEU A 35 -3.52 -5.28 6.86
CA LEU A 35 -3.28 -6.72 6.69
C LEU A 35 -2.38 -7.06 5.52
N GLY A 36 -2.35 -6.21 4.49
CA GLY A 36 -1.58 -6.51 3.30
C GLY A 36 -1.68 -5.43 2.23
N CYS A 37 -1.12 -5.74 1.07
CA CYS A 37 -1.13 -4.81 -0.07
C CYS A 37 -1.17 -5.56 -1.39
N ARG A 38 -1.49 -4.82 -2.45
CA ARG A 38 -1.35 -5.30 -3.83
C ARG A 38 -0.31 -4.43 -4.53
N ILE A 39 0.60 -5.08 -5.24
CA ILE A 39 1.69 -4.41 -5.93
C ILE A 39 1.68 -4.86 -7.38
N ARG A 40 1.82 -3.92 -8.31
CA ARG A 40 1.96 -4.20 -9.73
C ARG A 40 3.39 -3.97 -10.17
N PHE A 41 3.99 -5.00 -10.78
CA PHE A 41 5.34 -4.94 -11.33
C PHE A 41 5.28 -4.83 -12.85
N PRO A 42 6.15 -4.00 -13.48
CA PRO A 42 6.13 -3.78 -14.93
C PRO A 42 6.84 -4.88 -15.73
N ALA A 43 6.81 -6.09 -15.25
CA ALA A 43 7.46 -7.23 -15.88
C ALA A 43 6.76 -8.52 -15.48
N SER A 44 6.99 -9.56 -16.28
CA SER A 44 6.60 -10.92 -15.88
C SER A 44 7.64 -11.42 -14.88
N ILE A 45 7.21 -11.74 -13.67
CA ILE A 45 8.10 -12.19 -12.61
C ILE A 45 7.65 -13.54 -12.07
N SER A 46 8.63 -14.30 -11.56
CA SER A 46 8.36 -15.55 -10.85
C SER A 46 8.37 -15.27 -9.36
N VAL A 47 7.34 -15.74 -8.68
CA VAL A 47 7.21 -15.54 -7.24
C VAL A 47 7.17 -16.90 -6.55
N ASP A 48 8.06 -17.08 -5.57
CA ASP A 48 8.00 -18.25 -4.69
C ASP A 48 6.94 -17.97 -3.63
N MET A 49 5.80 -18.66 -3.76
CA MET A 49 4.66 -18.45 -2.87
C MET A 49 4.90 -18.91 -1.44
N ASP A 50 5.99 -19.59 -1.19
CA ASP A 50 6.36 -20.09 0.15
C ASP A 50 7.40 -19.21 0.83
N SER A 51 7.92 -18.19 0.15
CA SER A 51 8.96 -17.31 0.67
C SER A 51 8.38 -16.00 1.19
N ASP A 52 8.91 -15.54 2.31
CA ASP A 52 8.63 -14.20 2.82
C ASP A 52 9.56 -13.20 2.15
N ILE A 53 9.05 -12.03 1.81
CA ILE A 53 9.75 -11.07 0.97
C ILE A 53 9.78 -9.71 1.64
N ASP A 54 10.94 -9.05 1.61
CA ASP A 54 11.09 -7.69 2.11
C ASP A 54 10.50 -6.71 1.11
N LEU A 55 9.61 -5.85 1.59
CA LEU A 55 8.94 -4.83 0.79
C LEU A 55 9.32 -3.46 1.36
N LYS A 56 10.00 -2.65 0.57
CA LYS A 56 10.32 -1.27 0.94
C LYS A 56 9.32 -0.34 0.28
N ILE A 57 8.48 0.27 1.09
CA ILE A 57 7.41 1.15 0.62
C ILE A 57 7.84 2.60 0.78
N THR A 58 7.71 3.38 -0.29
CA THR A 58 8.01 4.80 -0.31
C THR A 58 6.78 5.57 -0.74
N SER A 59 6.31 6.47 0.11
CA SER A 59 5.15 7.30 -0.21
C SER A 59 5.56 8.45 -1.13
N PRO A 60 4.73 8.78 -2.14
CA PRO A 60 5.01 9.92 -3.01
C PRO A 60 4.62 11.26 -2.39
N ARG A 61 3.99 11.26 -1.23
CA ARG A 61 3.46 12.48 -0.61
C ARG A 61 4.56 13.33 -0.03
N LYS A 62 4.59 14.62 -0.40
CA LYS A 62 5.55 15.58 0.14
C LYS A 62 5.34 15.77 1.64
N GLY A 63 6.45 15.89 2.38
CA GLY A 63 6.44 16.12 3.82
C GLY A 63 6.04 14.92 4.65
N THR A 64 5.74 13.83 4.01
CA THR A 64 5.52 12.57 4.68
C THR A 64 6.79 11.77 4.64
N MET A 65 6.89 11.02 5.58
CA MET A 65 7.91 10.21 5.91
C MET A 65 8.67 9.48 4.89
N GLN A 66 9.70 9.13 5.36
CA GLN A 66 10.65 8.25 4.82
C GLN A 66 10.03 6.92 4.46
N SER A 67 10.69 6.20 3.59
CA SER A 67 10.31 4.84 3.29
C SER A 67 10.43 3.93 4.51
N PHE A 68 9.64 2.88 4.52
CA PHE A 68 9.67 1.87 5.57
C PHE A 68 9.59 0.48 4.95
N SER A 69 10.10 -0.51 5.68
CA SER A 69 10.18 -1.88 5.18
C SER A 69 9.26 -2.79 5.98
N LEU A 70 8.57 -3.66 5.26
CA LEU A 70 7.70 -4.67 5.81
C LEU A 70 8.07 -6.03 5.24
N ILE A 71 7.66 -7.08 5.92
CA ILE A 71 7.80 -8.44 5.41
C ILE A 71 6.43 -8.87 4.90
N GLY A 72 6.37 -9.26 3.63
CA GLY A 72 5.15 -9.73 3.01
C GLY A 72 5.24 -11.20 2.63
N HIS A 73 4.13 -11.90 2.81
CA HIS A 73 4.00 -13.27 2.31
C HIS A 73 3.06 -13.23 1.10
N PRO A 74 3.51 -13.72 -0.08
CA PRO A 74 2.65 -13.70 -1.26
C PRO A 74 1.44 -14.61 -1.07
N LYS A 75 0.27 -14.08 -1.40
CA LYS A 75 -0.99 -14.80 -1.28
C LYS A 75 -1.54 -15.22 -2.63
N TRP A 76 -1.37 -14.37 -3.63
CA TRP A 76 -1.83 -14.66 -4.99
C TRP A 76 -1.01 -13.86 -5.98
N ILE A 77 -1.02 -14.34 -7.22
CA ILE A 77 -0.29 -13.70 -8.32
C ILE A 77 -1.19 -13.71 -9.55
N LYS A 78 -1.16 -12.62 -10.31
CA LYS A 78 -1.90 -12.49 -11.55
C LYS A 78 -1.02 -11.82 -12.59
N GLU A 79 -0.79 -12.52 -13.70
CA GLU A 79 -0.01 -11.97 -14.81
C GLU A 79 -0.94 -11.56 -15.93
N GLU A 80 -0.73 -10.37 -16.48
CA GLU A 80 -1.57 -9.83 -17.55
C GLU A 80 -0.74 -8.85 -18.40
N ASN A 81 -0.65 -9.12 -19.71
CA ASN A 81 -0.01 -8.23 -20.67
C ASN A 81 1.42 -7.78 -20.30
N GLY A 82 2.21 -8.71 -19.81
CA GLY A 82 3.60 -8.44 -19.47
C GLY A 82 3.84 -7.75 -18.13
N SER A 83 2.79 -7.53 -17.37
CA SER A 83 2.91 -7.05 -15.98
C SER A 83 2.40 -8.10 -15.01
N THR A 84 2.84 -8.03 -13.76
CA THR A 84 2.47 -8.99 -12.73
C THR A 84 1.94 -8.23 -11.52
N GLU A 85 0.76 -8.61 -11.06
CA GLU A 85 0.19 -8.09 -9.83
C GLU A 85 0.28 -9.17 -8.75
N VAL A 86 0.78 -8.81 -7.59
CA VAL A 86 0.96 -9.74 -6.47
C VAL A 86 0.26 -9.18 -5.24
N GLY A 87 -0.55 -10.02 -4.62
CA GLY A 87 -1.15 -9.72 -3.33
C GLY A 87 -0.31 -10.28 -2.21
N PHE A 88 0.03 -9.44 -1.23
CA PHE A 88 0.84 -9.81 -0.08
C PHE A 88 0.06 -9.65 1.21
N ARG A 89 0.27 -10.59 2.11
CA ARG A 89 -0.14 -10.46 3.50
C ARG A 89 1.07 -10.00 4.31
N PHE A 90 0.90 -8.99 5.15
CA PHE A 90 1.99 -8.52 6.00
C PHE A 90 2.21 -9.45 7.18
N LEU A 91 3.48 -9.72 7.45
CA LEU A 91 3.91 -10.39 8.66
C LEU A 91 4.32 -9.34 9.68
N ARG A 92 4.23 -9.68 10.95
CA ARG A 92 4.67 -8.79 12.00
C ARG A 92 6.17 -8.53 11.87
N SER A 93 6.55 -7.25 11.81
CA SER A 93 7.93 -6.84 11.57
C SER A 93 8.19 -5.51 12.26
N PRO A 94 9.46 -5.08 12.36
CA PRO A 94 9.78 -3.78 12.94
C PRO A 94 9.11 -2.61 12.24
N GLY A 95 8.81 -2.74 10.94
CA GLY A 95 8.12 -1.70 10.17
C GLY A 95 6.62 -1.59 10.43
N SER A 96 6.03 -2.49 11.20
CA SER A 96 4.58 -2.50 11.42
C SER A 96 4.06 -1.22 12.08
N ARG A 97 4.85 -0.61 12.94
CA ARG A 97 4.50 0.68 13.57
C ARG A 97 4.39 1.80 12.54
N LEU A 98 5.32 1.83 11.58
CA LEU A 98 5.31 2.83 10.51
C LEU A 98 4.17 2.58 9.54
N LEU A 99 3.82 1.32 9.30
CA LEU A 99 2.63 0.97 8.53
C LEU A 99 1.37 1.54 9.17
N TYR A 100 1.22 1.40 10.49
CA TYR A 100 0.07 1.94 11.20
C TYR A 100 -0.04 3.46 10.99
N LYS A 101 1.06 4.18 11.14
CA LYS A 101 1.09 5.62 10.92
C LYS A 101 0.76 6.00 9.47
N TYR A 102 1.26 5.23 8.53
CA TYR A 102 1.00 5.45 7.11
C TYR A 102 -0.49 5.29 6.79
N ILE A 103 -1.11 4.21 7.26
CA ILE A 103 -2.54 3.96 7.06
C ILE A 103 -3.38 5.05 7.74
N GLU A 104 -3.01 5.47 8.94
CA GLU A 104 -3.69 6.54 9.66
C GLU A 104 -3.71 7.82 8.83
N LYS A 105 -2.58 8.19 8.23
CA LYS A 105 -2.50 9.37 7.35
C LYS A 105 -3.37 9.23 6.12
N LEU A 106 -3.40 8.07 5.49
CA LEU A 106 -4.27 7.81 4.34
C LEU A 106 -5.74 7.94 4.71
N ALA A 107 -6.12 7.40 5.85
CA ALA A 107 -7.49 7.47 6.35
C ALA A 107 -7.90 8.91 6.64
N MET A 108 -7.03 9.69 7.26
CA MET A 108 -7.29 11.10 7.54
C MET A 108 -7.41 11.92 6.26
N ALA A 109 -6.55 11.68 5.28
CA ALA A 109 -6.61 12.36 3.99
C ALA A 109 -7.92 12.03 3.25
N ALA A 110 -8.37 10.80 3.28
CA ALA A 110 -9.63 10.39 2.67
C ALA A 110 -10.81 11.05 3.37
N ALA A 111 -10.79 11.15 4.68
CA ALA A 111 -11.85 11.82 5.46
C ALA A 111 -11.90 13.32 5.15
N GLU A 112 -10.75 13.97 5.05
CA GLU A 112 -10.67 15.39 4.68
C GLU A 112 -11.22 15.64 3.28
N TYR A 113 -10.91 14.78 2.35
CA TYR A 113 -11.40 14.88 0.98
C TYR A 113 -12.93 14.77 0.93
N GLU A 114 -13.49 13.81 1.63
CA GLU A 114 -14.94 13.64 1.72
C GLU A 114 -15.61 14.85 2.35
N GLU A 115 -15.03 15.40 3.39
CA GLU A 115 -15.53 16.60 4.07
C GLU A 115 -15.51 17.81 3.17
N GLU A 116 -14.42 18.04 2.45
CA GLU A 116 -14.30 19.13 1.48
C GLU A 116 -15.30 18.99 0.34
N GLU A 117 -15.51 17.79 -0.16
CA GLU A 117 -16.47 17.51 -1.21
C GLU A 117 -17.89 17.82 -0.75
N MET A 118 -18.25 17.40 0.45
CA MET A 118 -19.56 17.71 1.04
C MET A 118 -19.75 19.20 1.24
N TYR A 119 -18.73 19.89 1.71
CA TYR A 119 -18.78 21.35 1.88
C TYR A 119 -18.97 22.05 0.55
N SER A 120 -18.25 21.63 -0.47
CA SER A 120 -18.37 22.19 -1.82
C SER A 120 -19.77 22.01 -2.39
N LEU A 121 -20.41 20.87 -2.17
CA LEU A 121 -21.77 20.61 -2.60
C LEU A 121 -22.79 21.49 -1.86
N CYS A 122 -22.55 21.78 -0.59
CA CYS A 122 -23.42 22.64 0.20
C CYS A 122 -23.31 24.12 -0.18
N VAL A 123 -22.17 24.53 -0.71
CA VAL A 123 -21.92 25.95 -1.06
C VAL A 123 -22.36 26.30 -2.48
N THR A 124 -22.55 25.31 -3.33
CA THR A 124 -22.90 25.49 -4.74
C THR A 124 -24.42 25.62 -4.99
N VAL A 125 -25.12 26.15 -4.09
CA VAL A 125 -26.58 26.35 -4.28
C VAL A 125 -26.85 27.61 -5.09
#